data_a821869cbc0938f5160ff6667b0002d6
#
_entry.id   a821869cbc0938f5160ff6667b0002d6
#
_cell.length_a   1.000
_cell.length_b   1.000
_cell.length_c   1.000
_cell.angle_alpha   90.00
_cell.angle_beta   90.00
_cell.angle_gamma   90.00
#
_symmetry.space_group_name_H-M   'P 1'
#
loop_
_entity.id
_entity.type
_entity.pdbx_description
1 polymer ?
#
loop_
_entity_poly.entity_id
_entity_poly.type
_entity_poly.pdbx_seq_one_letter_code
_entity_poly.pdbx_strand_id
1 'polypeptide(L)'
;MKIQTPDNQWLQYLQDAYHQLLSAAPFPFSKLTPSTIPAVSGVYVITAKLDGKHVPYYVGRSKNLRQRLYKNHLMGPLTNARLKKYLIKSGECGSLHEAKEFIKACCWARWIGEPDIRVRGAIEGYVTGMLFPKYGIYEEH
;
A
#
# COMPACT_ATOMS: atom_id res chain seq x y z
N MET A 1 30.95 2.24 -18.68
CA MET A 1 29.98 1.21 -19.15
C MET A 1 28.61 1.58 -18.70
N LYS A 2 27.65 1.65 -19.62
CA LYS A 2 26.27 1.96 -19.29
C LYS A 2 25.50 0.68 -18.94
N ILE A 3 24.59 0.80 -17.98
CA ILE A 3 23.62 -0.26 -17.70
C ILE A 3 22.57 -0.23 -18.83
N GLN A 4 22.30 -1.40 -19.41
CA GLN A 4 21.25 -1.53 -20.39
C GLN A 4 19.89 -1.44 -19.69
N THR A 5 19.09 -0.48 -20.10
CA THR A 5 17.76 -0.25 -19.53
C THR A 5 16.66 -0.79 -20.44
N PRO A 6 15.48 -1.11 -19.89
CA PRO A 6 14.32 -1.44 -20.70
C PRO A 6 13.94 -0.29 -21.64
N ASP A 7 13.12 -0.58 -22.63
CA ASP A 7 12.66 0.44 -23.60
C ASP A 7 11.62 1.37 -22.99
N ASN A 8 11.20 2.38 -23.79
CA ASN A 8 10.24 3.37 -23.34
C ASN A 8 8.84 2.80 -23.11
N GLN A 9 8.50 1.67 -23.74
CA GLN A 9 7.21 1.02 -23.50
C GLN A 9 7.10 0.49 -22.07
N TRP A 10 8.21 0.01 -21.51
CA TRP A 10 8.25 -0.42 -20.14
C TRP A 10 8.03 0.74 -19.16
N LEU A 11 8.69 1.87 -19.40
CA LEU A 11 8.49 3.06 -18.59
C LEU A 11 7.03 3.53 -18.67
N GLN A 12 6.45 3.52 -19.87
CA GLN A 12 5.04 3.89 -20.06
C GLN A 12 4.11 2.95 -19.29
N TYR A 13 4.42 1.65 -19.29
CA TYR A 13 3.66 0.68 -18.50
C TYR A 13 3.64 1.03 -17.01
N LEU A 14 4.80 1.37 -16.46
CA LEU A 14 4.90 1.79 -15.05
C LEU A 14 4.12 3.06 -14.76
N GLN A 15 4.22 4.05 -15.66
CA GLN A 15 3.47 5.30 -15.53
C GLN A 15 1.97 5.06 -15.59
N ASP A 16 1.50 4.21 -16.49
CA ASP A 16 0.08 3.88 -16.62
C ASP A 16 -0.43 3.17 -15.36
N ALA A 17 0.33 2.22 -14.83
CA ALA A 17 -0.02 1.53 -13.60
C ALA A 17 -0.10 2.50 -12.41
N TYR A 18 0.84 3.42 -12.33
CA TYR A 18 0.86 4.46 -11.31
C TYR A 18 -0.40 5.34 -11.40
N HIS A 19 -0.72 5.85 -12.58
CA HIS A 19 -1.91 6.69 -12.77
C HIS A 19 -3.20 5.92 -12.51
N GLN A 20 -3.28 4.66 -12.92
CA GLN A 20 -4.42 3.81 -12.65
C GLN A 20 -4.63 3.64 -11.14
N LEU A 21 -3.55 3.41 -10.40
CA LEU A 21 -3.61 3.25 -8.96
C LEU A 21 -4.06 4.54 -8.26
N LEU A 22 -3.52 5.70 -8.67
CA LEU A 22 -3.88 6.99 -8.08
C LEU A 22 -5.33 7.38 -8.39
N SER A 23 -5.83 7.03 -9.57
CA SER A 23 -7.20 7.37 -9.99
C SER A 23 -8.24 6.36 -9.52
N ALA A 24 -7.82 5.22 -8.97
CA ALA A 24 -8.74 4.26 -8.37
C ALA A 24 -9.50 4.91 -7.23
N ALA A 25 -10.80 4.60 -7.13
CA ALA A 25 -11.63 5.11 -6.05
C ALA A 25 -11.07 4.63 -4.69
N PRO A 26 -10.79 5.55 -3.74
CA PRO A 26 -10.31 5.14 -2.44
C PRO A 26 -11.40 4.45 -1.64
N PHE A 27 -11.05 3.36 -0.98
CA PHE A 27 -12.00 2.60 -0.19
C PHE A 27 -11.63 2.70 1.30
N PRO A 28 -12.55 3.18 2.18
CA PRO A 28 -12.23 3.36 3.59
C PRO A 28 -12.11 2.01 4.30
N PHE A 29 -11.11 1.87 5.15
CA PHE A 29 -10.94 0.65 5.94
C PHE A 29 -12.14 0.37 6.85
N SER A 30 -12.85 1.40 7.28
CA SER A 30 -14.07 1.24 8.10
C SER A 30 -15.18 0.46 7.40
N LYS A 31 -15.17 0.39 6.07
CA LYS A 31 -16.17 -0.31 5.27
C LYS A 31 -15.65 -1.60 4.63
N LEU A 32 -14.41 -2.00 4.92
CA LEU A 32 -13.86 -3.23 4.36
C LEU A 32 -14.52 -4.46 4.99
N THR A 33 -14.92 -5.38 4.13
CA THR A 33 -15.40 -6.71 4.51
C THR A 33 -14.56 -7.75 3.78
N PRO A 34 -14.60 -9.03 4.17
CA PRO A 34 -13.84 -10.06 3.47
C PRO A 34 -14.10 -10.14 1.96
N SER A 35 -15.29 -9.72 1.51
CA SER A 35 -15.67 -9.79 0.09
C SER A 35 -15.42 -8.50 -0.69
N THR A 36 -15.07 -7.40 -0.01
CA THR A 36 -14.88 -6.10 -0.67
C THR A 36 -13.68 -6.09 -1.59
N ILE A 37 -12.59 -6.75 -1.19
CA ILE A 37 -11.33 -6.75 -1.92
C ILE A 37 -11.17 -8.09 -2.62
N PRO A 38 -10.80 -8.10 -3.92
CA PRO A 38 -10.62 -9.35 -4.63
C PRO A 38 -9.41 -10.13 -4.09
N ALA A 39 -9.53 -11.48 -4.08
CA ALA A 39 -8.45 -12.37 -3.66
C ALA A 39 -7.48 -12.59 -4.83
N VAL A 40 -6.91 -11.52 -5.35
CA VAL A 40 -5.97 -11.52 -6.48
C VAL A 40 -4.68 -10.84 -6.07
N SER A 41 -3.62 -11.09 -6.86
CA SER A 41 -2.33 -10.43 -6.66
C SER A 41 -2.36 -9.00 -7.18
N GLY A 42 -1.62 -8.12 -6.53
CA GLY A 42 -1.57 -6.73 -6.97
C GLY A 42 -0.70 -5.84 -6.11
N VAL A 43 -0.82 -4.55 -6.39
CA VAL A 43 -0.12 -3.46 -5.68
C VAL A 43 -1.18 -2.56 -5.05
N TYR A 44 -0.89 -2.06 -3.86
CA TYR A 44 -1.84 -1.22 -3.13
C TYR A 44 -1.15 -0.03 -2.48
N VAL A 45 -1.93 1.01 -2.22
CA VAL A 45 -1.52 2.20 -1.47
C VAL A 45 -2.51 2.41 -0.33
N ILE A 46 -1.97 2.63 0.86
CA ILE A 46 -2.76 3.04 2.02
C ILE A 46 -2.49 4.52 2.25
N THR A 47 -3.55 5.32 2.28
CA THR A 47 -3.48 6.74 2.60
C THR A 47 -4.20 7.00 3.91
N ALA A 48 -3.74 8.01 4.65
CA ALA A 48 -4.48 8.53 5.81
C ALA A 48 -5.10 9.86 5.42
N LYS A 49 -6.36 10.06 5.78
CA LYS A 49 -7.05 11.32 5.51
C LYS A 49 -6.81 12.27 6.68
N LEU A 50 -5.97 13.27 6.44
CA LEU A 50 -5.58 14.29 7.42
C LEU A 50 -5.93 15.67 6.86
N ASP A 51 -6.70 16.44 7.60
CA ASP A 51 -7.13 17.80 7.19
C ASP A 51 -7.75 17.82 5.79
N GLY A 52 -8.57 16.81 5.48
CA GLY A 52 -9.23 16.69 4.19
C GLY A 52 -8.35 16.19 3.05
N LYS A 53 -7.08 15.90 3.29
CA LYS A 53 -6.13 15.43 2.28
C LYS A 53 -5.76 13.98 2.52
N HIS A 54 -5.61 13.22 1.42
CA HIS A 54 -5.11 11.85 1.47
C HIS A 54 -3.58 11.86 1.42
N VAL A 55 -2.95 11.54 2.53
CA VAL A 55 -1.49 11.49 2.66
C VAL A 55 -1.03 10.05 2.49
N PRO A 56 -0.07 9.76 1.57
CA PRO A 56 0.43 8.41 1.41
C PRO A 56 1.13 7.93 2.69
N TYR A 57 0.68 6.83 3.25
CA TYR A 57 1.25 6.24 4.45
C TYR A 57 2.06 4.99 4.17
N TYR A 58 1.61 4.18 3.21
CA TYR A 58 2.25 2.90 2.95
C TYR A 58 1.94 2.41 1.54
N VAL A 59 2.94 1.86 0.86
CA VAL A 59 2.81 1.21 -0.44
C VAL A 59 3.25 -0.23 -0.28
N GLY A 60 2.49 -1.17 -0.82
CA GLY A 60 2.83 -2.57 -0.72
C GLY A 60 2.38 -3.38 -1.93
N ARG A 61 2.82 -4.62 -1.94
CA ARG A 61 2.39 -5.62 -2.92
C ARG A 61 1.99 -6.90 -2.21
N SER A 62 1.14 -7.69 -2.86
CA SER A 62 0.70 -8.95 -2.30
C SER A 62 0.29 -9.91 -3.39
N LYS A 63 0.49 -11.20 -3.17
CA LYS A 63 -0.11 -12.24 -4.00
C LYS A 63 -1.59 -12.45 -3.69
N ASN A 64 -2.10 -11.86 -2.62
CA ASN A 64 -3.51 -11.89 -2.26
C ASN A 64 -3.89 -10.58 -1.55
N LEU A 65 -4.50 -9.65 -2.30
CA LEU A 65 -4.87 -8.32 -1.80
C LEU A 65 -5.89 -8.41 -0.67
N ARG A 66 -6.88 -9.31 -0.76
CA ARG A 66 -7.89 -9.49 0.29
C ARG A 66 -7.23 -9.85 1.63
N GLN A 67 -6.33 -10.82 1.60
CA GLN A 67 -5.65 -11.24 2.82
C GLN A 67 -4.77 -10.12 3.37
N ARG A 68 -4.03 -9.43 2.50
CA ARG A 68 -3.11 -8.38 2.96
C ARG A 68 -3.85 -7.18 3.54
N LEU A 69 -4.84 -6.68 2.85
CA LEU A 69 -5.54 -5.46 3.29
C LEU A 69 -6.55 -5.75 4.40
N TYR A 70 -7.38 -6.76 4.24
CA TYR A 70 -8.40 -7.05 5.25
C TYR A 70 -7.82 -7.77 6.46
N LYS A 71 -7.15 -8.90 6.25
CA LYS A 71 -6.69 -9.71 7.38
C LYS A 71 -5.43 -9.17 8.04
N ASN A 72 -4.44 -8.73 7.25
CA ASN A 72 -3.16 -8.34 7.81
C ASN A 72 -3.14 -6.89 8.30
N HIS A 73 -3.53 -5.93 7.45
CA HIS A 73 -3.47 -4.52 7.85
C HIS A 73 -4.59 -4.13 8.81
N LEU A 74 -5.79 -4.65 8.63
CA LEU A 74 -6.92 -4.27 9.48
C LEU A 74 -7.09 -5.17 10.69
N MET A 75 -7.24 -6.49 10.48
CA MET A 75 -7.68 -7.42 11.53
C MET A 75 -6.55 -8.17 12.22
N GLY A 76 -5.41 -8.33 11.58
CA GLY A 76 -4.34 -9.19 12.06
C GLY A 76 -3.52 -8.62 13.21
N PRO A 77 -2.63 -9.45 13.80
CA PRO A 77 -1.72 -9.01 14.84
C PRO A 77 -0.61 -8.12 14.28
N LEU A 78 0.20 -7.55 15.18
CA LEU A 78 1.28 -6.64 14.85
C LEU A 78 2.27 -7.22 13.84
N THR A 79 2.54 -8.52 13.91
CA THR A 79 3.54 -9.18 13.07
C THR A 79 3.11 -9.38 11.62
N ASN A 80 1.84 -9.25 11.30
CA ASN A 80 1.31 -9.57 9.97
C ASN A 80 1.40 -8.41 8.98
N ALA A 81 1.55 -7.18 9.44
CA ALA A 81 1.64 -6.04 8.55
C ALA A 81 2.50 -4.94 9.15
N ARG A 82 3.41 -4.40 8.35
CA ARG A 82 4.41 -3.44 8.82
C ARG A 82 3.82 -2.09 9.21
N LEU A 83 2.73 -1.67 8.57
CA LEU A 83 2.15 -0.36 8.86
C LEU A 83 1.81 -0.21 10.36
N LYS A 84 1.21 -1.22 10.97
CA LYS A 84 0.90 -1.19 12.41
C LYS A 84 2.16 -1.03 13.26
N LYS A 85 3.23 -1.73 12.88
CA LYS A 85 4.52 -1.60 13.57
C LYS A 85 5.07 -0.18 13.46
N TYR A 86 5.02 0.41 12.28
CA TYR A 86 5.51 1.77 12.08
C TYR A 86 4.71 2.80 12.85
N LEU A 87 3.38 2.66 12.88
CA LEU A 87 2.51 3.57 13.63
C LEU A 87 2.85 3.57 15.11
N ILE A 88 3.15 2.41 15.68
CA ILE A 88 3.51 2.29 17.09
C ILE A 88 4.95 2.78 17.33
N LYS A 89 5.88 2.35 16.50
CA LYS A 89 7.30 2.70 16.65
C LYS A 89 7.54 4.19 16.53
N SER A 90 6.80 4.87 15.66
CA SER A 90 6.92 6.32 15.45
C SER A 90 6.27 7.14 16.57
N GLY A 91 5.45 6.51 17.41
CA GLY A 91 4.68 7.21 18.46
C GLY A 91 3.37 7.79 17.97
N GLU A 92 3.02 7.62 16.69
CA GLU A 92 1.73 8.10 16.15
C GLU A 92 0.56 7.35 16.81
N CYS A 93 0.76 6.07 17.14
CA CYS A 93 -0.16 5.26 17.91
C CYS A 93 0.57 4.65 19.10
N GLY A 94 -0.11 4.53 20.26
CA GLY A 94 0.50 4.03 21.49
C GLY A 94 0.41 2.52 21.67
N SER A 95 -0.44 1.83 20.90
CA SER A 95 -0.66 0.40 21.07
C SER A 95 -1.19 -0.23 19.79
N LEU A 96 -1.23 -1.57 19.75
CA LEU A 96 -1.83 -2.30 18.65
C LEU A 96 -3.31 -1.93 18.46
N HIS A 97 -4.05 -1.81 19.57
CA HIS A 97 -5.46 -1.41 19.53
C HIS A 97 -5.62 -0.03 18.90
N GLU A 98 -4.82 0.93 19.31
CA GLU A 98 -4.86 2.29 18.75
C GLU A 98 -4.47 2.30 17.27
N ALA A 99 -3.47 1.50 16.88
CA ALA A 99 -3.07 1.39 15.47
C ALA A 99 -4.21 0.85 14.61
N LYS A 100 -4.90 -0.19 15.07
CA LYS A 100 -6.07 -0.75 14.35
C LYS A 100 -7.19 0.26 14.25
N GLU A 101 -7.49 0.98 15.34
CA GLU A 101 -8.52 2.01 15.35
C GLU A 101 -8.16 3.17 14.41
N PHE A 102 -6.89 3.58 14.39
CA PHE A 102 -6.41 4.61 13.47
C PHE A 102 -6.60 4.19 12.01
N ILE A 103 -6.19 2.97 11.66
CA ILE A 103 -6.33 2.46 10.30
C ILE A 103 -7.81 2.44 9.91
N LYS A 104 -8.65 1.92 10.78
CA LYS A 104 -10.09 1.82 10.53
C LYS A 104 -10.74 3.19 10.37
N ALA A 105 -10.39 4.16 11.23
CA ALA A 105 -11.04 5.47 11.27
C ALA A 105 -10.49 6.44 10.21
N CYS A 106 -9.19 6.38 9.92
CA CYS A 106 -8.50 7.42 9.14
C CYS A 106 -7.91 6.94 7.82
N CYS A 107 -7.80 5.65 7.58
CA CYS A 107 -7.08 5.14 6.41
C CYS A 107 -8.03 4.63 5.32
N TRP A 108 -7.51 4.74 4.09
CA TRP A 108 -8.20 4.35 2.86
C TRP A 108 -7.24 3.53 2.02
N ALA A 109 -7.76 2.60 1.25
CA ALA A 109 -6.94 1.75 0.38
C ALA A 109 -7.32 1.96 -1.08
N ARG A 110 -6.31 1.90 -1.94
CA ARG A 110 -6.44 1.80 -3.39
C ARG A 110 -5.61 0.63 -3.84
N TRP A 111 -6.05 -0.06 -4.89
CA TRP A 111 -5.29 -1.21 -5.40
C TRP A 111 -5.51 -1.38 -6.89
N ILE A 112 -4.55 -2.06 -7.52
CA ILE A 112 -4.65 -2.57 -8.90
C ILE A 112 -4.20 -4.02 -8.90
N GLY A 113 -4.77 -4.83 -9.79
CA GLY A 113 -4.35 -6.21 -9.99
C GLY A 113 -3.08 -6.28 -10.84
N GLU A 114 -2.20 -7.21 -10.52
CA GLU A 114 -1.02 -7.51 -11.32
C GLU A 114 -0.57 -8.95 -11.04
N PRO A 115 -0.71 -9.87 -12.00
CA PRO A 115 -0.40 -11.29 -11.75
C PRO A 115 1.08 -11.64 -11.73
N ASP A 116 1.94 -10.87 -12.41
CA ASP A 116 3.36 -11.19 -12.50
C ASP A 116 4.13 -10.66 -11.31
N ILE A 117 4.89 -11.54 -10.63
CA ILE A 117 5.61 -11.19 -9.40
C ILE A 117 6.69 -10.13 -9.63
N ARG A 118 7.40 -10.19 -10.75
CA ARG A 118 8.47 -9.21 -11.05
C ARG A 118 7.87 -7.86 -11.39
N VAL A 119 6.78 -7.86 -12.16
CA VAL A 119 6.08 -6.64 -12.55
C VAL A 119 5.47 -5.98 -11.31
N ARG A 120 4.86 -6.77 -10.41
CA ARG A 120 4.36 -6.23 -9.13
C ARG A 120 5.46 -5.51 -8.35
N GLY A 121 6.63 -6.13 -8.25
CA GLY A 121 7.76 -5.53 -7.55
C GLY A 121 8.23 -4.23 -8.19
N ALA A 122 8.28 -4.18 -9.52
CA ALA A 122 8.66 -2.99 -10.25
C ALA A 122 7.62 -1.86 -10.06
N ILE A 123 6.34 -2.18 -10.14
CA ILE A 123 5.26 -1.19 -9.90
C ILE A 123 5.34 -0.67 -8.48
N GLU A 124 5.48 -1.55 -7.50
CA GLU A 124 5.60 -1.12 -6.10
C GLU A 124 6.78 -0.17 -5.90
N GLY A 125 7.95 -0.50 -6.46
CA GLY A 125 9.14 0.36 -6.37
C GLY A 125 8.93 1.71 -7.02
N TYR A 126 8.32 1.74 -8.21
CA TYR A 126 8.02 2.99 -8.91
C TYR A 126 7.04 3.86 -8.13
N VAL A 127 5.94 3.27 -7.65
CA VAL A 127 4.93 3.99 -6.88
C VAL A 127 5.52 4.51 -5.56
N THR A 128 6.30 3.69 -4.87
CA THR A 128 6.96 4.08 -3.63
C THR A 128 7.88 5.29 -3.86
N GLY A 129 8.67 5.25 -4.94
CA GLY A 129 9.55 6.37 -5.28
C GLY A 129 8.81 7.65 -5.60
N MET A 130 7.67 7.53 -6.31
CA MET A 130 6.88 8.69 -6.73
C MET A 130 6.07 9.30 -5.59
N LEU A 131 5.49 8.47 -4.70
CA LEU A 131 4.62 8.95 -3.63
C LEU A 131 5.39 9.31 -2.35
N PHE A 132 6.57 8.76 -2.17
CA PHE A 132 7.37 8.96 -0.95
C PHE A 132 6.53 8.77 0.32
N PRO A 133 5.96 7.57 0.55
CA PRO A 133 5.04 7.36 1.67
C PRO A 133 5.73 7.59 3.02
N LYS A 134 4.94 7.97 4.01
CA LYS A 134 5.46 8.26 5.35
C LYS A 134 6.19 7.06 5.96
N TYR A 135 5.71 5.84 5.71
CA TYR A 135 6.28 4.63 6.28
C TYR A 135 6.69 3.63 5.18
N GLY A 136 7.63 2.74 5.51
CA GLY A 136 8.05 1.67 4.63
C GLY A 136 9.37 1.90 3.89
N ILE A 137 9.96 3.10 4.01
CA ILE A 137 11.22 3.44 3.33
C ILE A 137 12.41 3.49 4.30
N TYR A 138 12.16 3.38 5.58
CA TYR A 138 13.18 3.64 6.60
C TYR A 138 14.09 2.45 6.94
N GLU A 139 13.77 1.25 6.44
CA GLU A 139 14.54 0.07 6.80
C GLU A 139 15.67 -0.14 5.82
N GLU A 140 16.88 -0.21 6.35
CA GLU A 140 18.08 -0.60 5.63
C GLU A 140 18.61 -1.91 6.18
N HIS A 141 19.17 -2.73 5.32
CA HIS A 141 19.71 -4.04 5.67
C HIS A 141 21.20 -4.10 5.49
#